data_eb118370a1c2e0087dec125e6254a576
#
_entry.id   eb118370a1c2e0087dec125e6254a576
#
_cell.length_a   1.000
_cell.length_b   1.000
_cell.length_c   1.000
_cell.angle_alpha   90.00
_cell.angle_beta   90.00
_cell.angle_gamma   90.00
#
_symmetry.space_group_name_H-M   'P 1'
#
loop_
_entity.id
_entity.type
_entity.pdbx_description
1 polymer ?
#
loop_
_entity_poly.entity_id
_entity_poly.type
_entity_poly.pdbx_seq_one_letter_code
_entity_poly.pdbx_strand_id
1 'polypeptide(L)'
;PTAIFGEVCETSDVPSGVINLITGKQSELLSHVASHRQVSGIYSASTSKNNRVLIEQGSADSMKRVCFSSIKGDGWYDGARVASPWSIEPFVEMKTIWHPSAC
;
A
#
# COMPACT_ATOMS: atom_id res chain seq x y z
N PRO A 1 -10.29 7.02 12.71
CA PRO A 1 -10.37 5.82 11.85
C PRO A 1 -9.22 4.85 12.11
N THR A 2 -7.96 5.29 12.12
CA THR A 2 -6.77 4.42 12.27
C THR A 2 -6.74 3.67 13.61
N ALA A 3 -7.14 4.31 14.71
CA ALA A 3 -7.20 3.66 16.01
C ALA A 3 -8.25 2.54 16.06
N ILE A 4 -9.42 2.76 15.48
CA ILE A 4 -10.47 1.74 15.36
C ILE A 4 -9.98 0.57 14.50
N PHE A 5 -9.26 0.83 13.42
CA PHE A 5 -8.67 -0.22 12.60
C PHE A 5 -7.64 -1.05 13.37
N GLY A 6 -6.83 -0.41 14.22
CA GLY A 6 -5.91 -1.11 15.13
C GLY A 6 -6.61 -2.06 16.07
N GLU A 7 -7.72 -1.61 16.67
CA GLU A 7 -8.54 -2.43 17.56
C GLU A 7 -9.16 -3.64 16.84
N VAL A 8 -9.63 -3.43 15.60
CA VAL A 8 -10.13 -4.52 14.75
C VAL A 8 -9.02 -5.52 14.44
N CYS A 9 -7.80 -5.08 14.13
CA CYS A 9 -6.68 -5.98 13.88
C CYS A 9 -6.29 -6.80 15.12
N GLU A 10 -6.35 -6.20 16.31
CA GLU A 10 -6.02 -6.88 17.56
C GLU A 10 -7.07 -7.93 17.97
N THR A 11 -8.35 -7.65 17.68
CA THR A 11 -9.46 -8.53 18.05
C THR A 11 -9.83 -9.56 16.98
N SER A 12 -9.21 -9.49 15.82
CA SER A 12 -9.39 -10.45 14.72
C SER A 12 -8.29 -11.50 14.71
N ASP A 13 -8.39 -12.45 13.79
CA ASP A 13 -7.42 -13.54 13.57
C ASP A 13 -6.22 -13.11 12.68
N VAL A 14 -5.93 -11.81 12.60
CA VAL A 14 -4.74 -11.31 11.92
C VAL A 14 -3.50 -11.63 12.76
N PRO A 15 -2.53 -12.38 12.24
CA PRO A 15 -1.31 -12.71 12.98
C PRO A 15 -0.52 -11.46 13.39
N SER A 16 0.07 -11.49 14.57
CA SER A 16 0.88 -10.39 15.09
C SER A 16 2.01 -10.02 14.13
N GLY A 17 2.21 -8.71 13.92
CA GLY A 17 3.28 -8.17 13.08
C GLY A 17 2.96 -8.11 11.57
N VAL A 18 1.82 -8.64 11.12
CA VAL A 18 1.38 -8.53 9.73
C VAL A 18 0.96 -7.10 9.40
N ILE A 19 0.26 -6.45 10.32
CA ILE A 19 -0.17 -5.06 10.18
C ILE A 19 0.51 -4.22 11.26
N ASN A 20 1.23 -3.19 10.83
CA ASN A 20 1.91 -2.25 11.72
C ASN A 20 1.40 -0.84 11.46
N LEU A 21 0.79 -0.22 12.46
CA LEU A 21 0.27 1.13 12.39
C LEU A 21 1.27 2.12 12.96
N ILE A 22 1.72 3.03 12.11
CA ILE A 22 2.67 4.08 12.48
C ILE A 22 1.96 5.43 12.39
N THR A 23 1.99 6.19 13.47
CA THR A 23 1.45 7.54 13.53
C THR A 23 2.60 8.55 13.54
N GLY A 24 2.41 9.67 12.85
CA GLY A 24 3.42 10.72 12.78
C GLY A 24 3.13 11.74 11.68
N LYS A 25 4.02 12.70 11.55
CA LYS A 25 3.93 13.66 10.44
C LYS A 25 4.40 13.03 9.14
N GLN A 26 3.54 13.07 8.15
CA GLN A 26 3.85 12.50 6.82
C GLN A 26 5.14 13.09 6.23
N SER A 27 5.40 14.39 6.44
CA SER A 27 6.62 15.05 5.96
C SER A 27 7.92 14.49 6.54
N GLU A 28 7.87 13.92 7.75
CA GLU A 28 9.04 13.32 8.41
C GLU A 28 9.21 11.85 8.01
N LEU A 29 8.13 11.11 7.86
CA LEU A 29 8.16 9.67 7.61
C LEU A 29 8.37 9.32 6.13
N LEU A 30 7.88 10.15 5.23
CA LEU A 30 7.75 9.82 3.82
C LEU A 30 9.08 9.53 3.13
N SER A 31 10.14 10.30 3.43
CA SER A 31 11.46 10.10 2.88
C SER A 31 12.06 8.75 3.28
N HIS A 32 11.87 8.37 4.53
CA HIS A 32 12.36 7.10 5.06
C HIS A 32 11.63 5.91 4.43
N VAL A 33 10.31 5.98 4.32
CA VAL A 33 9.51 4.93 3.69
C VAL A 33 9.85 4.81 2.20
N ALA A 34 9.99 5.92 1.50
CA ALA A 34 10.31 5.94 0.08
C ALA A 34 11.67 5.31 -0.23
N SER A 35 12.70 5.57 0.60
CA SER A 35 14.05 5.04 0.40
C SER A 35 14.29 3.66 1.01
N HIS A 36 13.40 3.16 1.86
CA HIS A 36 13.63 1.90 2.58
C HIS A 36 13.56 0.68 1.65
N ARG A 37 14.67 -0.03 1.48
CA ARG A 37 14.80 -1.12 0.50
C ARG A 37 13.86 -2.31 0.69
N GLN A 38 13.46 -2.59 1.92
CA GLN A 38 12.55 -3.72 2.22
C GLN A 38 11.08 -3.39 2.01
N VAL A 39 10.74 -2.12 1.73
CA VAL A 39 9.39 -1.76 1.31
C VAL A 39 9.26 -2.05 -0.17
N SER A 40 8.46 -3.04 -0.52
CA SER A 40 8.27 -3.52 -1.90
C SER A 40 7.24 -2.70 -2.68
N GLY A 41 6.29 -2.08 -1.99
CA GLY A 41 5.25 -1.27 -2.63
C GLY A 41 4.75 -0.15 -1.74
N ILE A 42 4.29 0.93 -2.35
CA ILE A 42 3.74 2.10 -1.67
C ILE A 42 2.39 2.46 -2.30
N TYR A 43 1.34 2.45 -1.49
CA TYR A 43 0.05 3.03 -1.86
C TYR A 43 -0.13 4.37 -1.14
N SER A 44 -0.21 5.45 -1.87
CA SER A 44 -0.33 6.78 -1.30
C SER A 44 -1.65 7.44 -1.67
N ALA A 45 -2.39 7.87 -0.64
CA ALA A 45 -3.57 8.71 -0.78
C ALA A 45 -3.23 10.22 -0.78
N SER A 46 -1.95 10.58 -0.77
CA SER A 46 -1.53 11.97 -0.77
C SER A 46 -1.87 12.66 -2.09
N THR A 47 -2.50 13.81 -1.99
CA THR A 47 -2.82 14.69 -3.14
C THR A 47 -1.71 15.70 -3.43
N SER A 48 -0.71 15.81 -2.54
CA SER A 48 0.40 16.74 -2.68
C SER A 48 1.34 16.31 -3.81
N LYS A 49 1.59 17.20 -4.76
CA LYS A 49 2.53 16.97 -5.86
C LYS A 49 3.95 16.72 -5.36
N ASN A 50 4.38 17.46 -4.34
CA ASN A 50 5.73 17.31 -3.77
C ASN A 50 5.91 15.93 -3.14
N ASN A 51 4.92 15.42 -2.42
CA ASN A 51 4.96 14.09 -1.83
C ASN A 51 5.03 13.00 -2.91
N ARG A 52 4.32 13.17 -4.02
CA ARG A 52 4.38 12.23 -5.15
C ARG A 52 5.79 12.16 -5.73
N VAL A 53 6.37 13.31 -6.05
CA VAL A 53 7.74 13.38 -6.58
C VAL A 53 8.74 12.74 -5.62
N LEU A 54 8.62 12.99 -4.32
CA LEU A 54 9.49 12.40 -3.32
C LEU A 54 9.37 10.86 -3.27
N ILE A 55 8.14 10.34 -3.33
CA ILE A 55 7.90 8.89 -3.37
C ILE A 55 8.49 8.29 -4.64
N GLU A 56 8.23 8.88 -5.80
CA GLU A 56 8.71 8.39 -7.09
C GLU A 56 10.24 8.36 -7.15
N GLN A 57 10.90 9.44 -6.73
CA GLN A 57 12.36 9.52 -6.67
C GLN A 57 12.97 8.51 -5.69
N GLY A 58 12.44 8.44 -4.45
CA GLY A 58 12.96 7.51 -3.45
C GLY A 58 12.68 6.03 -3.78
N SER A 59 11.69 5.76 -4.63
CA SER A 59 11.33 4.41 -5.04
C SER A 59 12.13 3.91 -6.25
N ALA A 60 12.73 4.80 -7.03
CA ALA A 60 13.42 4.46 -8.26
C ALA A 60 14.59 3.50 -8.05
N ASP A 61 15.40 3.73 -7.01
CA ASP A 61 16.61 2.93 -6.72
C ASP A 61 16.32 1.47 -6.34
N SER A 62 15.12 1.18 -5.88
CA SER A 62 14.73 -0.16 -5.42
C SER A 62 13.55 -0.75 -6.21
N MET A 63 13.17 -0.13 -7.33
CA MET A 63 12.11 -0.58 -8.23
C MET A 63 10.79 -0.91 -7.51
N LYS A 64 10.43 -0.08 -6.52
CA LYS A 64 9.19 -0.27 -5.76
C LYS A 64 7.97 -0.07 -6.65
N ARG A 65 6.92 -0.79 -6.34
CA ARG A 65 5.60 -0.51 -6.92
C ARG A 65 4.99 0.68 -6.24
N VAL A 66 4.66 1.70 -7.01
CA VAL A 66 4.06 2.93 -6.49
C VAL A 66 2.69 3.11 -7.11
N CYS A 67 1.68 3.20 -6.27
CA CYS A 67 0.32 3.49 -6.67
C CYS A 67 -0.21 4.71 -5.92
N PHE A 68 -0.80 5.63 -6.66
CA PHE A 68 -1.43 6.82 -6.08
C PHE A 68 -2.94 6.73 -6.19
N SER A 69 -3.62 6.86 -5.06
CA SER A 69 -5.08 6.91 -5.06
C SER A 69 -5.59 8.15 -5.81
N SER A 70 -6.58 7.93 -6.66
CA SER A 70 -7.36 9.01 -7.27
C SER A 70 -8.62 9.38 -6.46
N ILE A 71 -8.87 8.66 -5.35
CA ILE A 71 -10.07 8.80 -4.53
C ILE A 71 -9.91 10.06 -3.67
N LYS A 72 -10.92 10.92 -3.68
CA LYS A 72 -10.94 12.17 -2.91
C LYS A 72 -12.23 12.28 -2.11
N GLY A 73 -12.14 12.93 -0.95
CA GLY A 73 -13.30 13.26 -0.12
C GLY A 73 -14.19 12.05 0.16
N ASP A 74 -15.49 12.22 -0.11
CA ASP A 74 -16.51 11.20 0.18
C ASP A 74 -16.41 9.94 -0.67
N GLY A 75 -15.61 9.95 -1.73
CA GLY A 75 -15.35 8.75 -2.53
C GLY A 75 -14.74 7.59 -1.75
N TRP A 76 -14.17 7.83 -0.58
CA TRP A 76 -13.67 6.80 0.32
C TRP A 76 -14.79 5.97 0.99
N TYR A 77 -16.03 6.47 0.97
CA TYR A 77 -17.20 5.76 1.49
C TYR A 77 -17.94 4.96 0.41
N ASP A 78 -17.50 5.06 -0.85
CA ASP A 78 -18.02 4.24 -1.93
C ASP A 78 -17.43 2.83 -1.86
N GLY A 79 -18.17 1.91 -1.24
CA GLY A 79 -17.74 0.53 -1.05
C GLY A 79 -17.48 -0.21 -2.37
N ALA A 80 -18.26 0.06 -3.41
CA ALA A 80 -18.08 -0.58 -4.71
C ALA A 80 -16.72 -0.22 -5.34
N ARG A 81 -16.25 0.99 -5.10
CA ARG A 81 -14.97 1.48 -5.62
C ARG A 81 -13.80 1.08 -4.73
N VAL A 82 -13.93 1.23 -3.41
CA VAL A 82 -12.82 1.02 -2.46
C VAL A 82 -12.58 -0.46 -2.19
N ALA A 83 -13.65 -1.26 -2.07
CA ALA A 83 -13.58 -2.70 -1.80
C ALA A 83 -13.46 -3.55 -3.08
N SER A 84 -13.24 -2.95 -4.23
CA SER A 84 -13.06 -3.66 -5.49
C SER A 84 -11.77 -4.50 -5.45
N PRO A 85 -11.79 -5.75 -5.97
CA PRO A 85 -10.59 -6.57 -6.16
C PRO A 85 -9.49 -5.87 -6.98
N TRP A 86 -9.86 -4.99 -7.89
CA TRP A 86 -8.94 -4.18 -8.67
C TRP A 86 -8.10 -3.20 -7.85
N SER A 87 -8.51 -2.94 -6.60
CA SER A 87 -7.73 -2.10 -5.67
C SER A 87 -6.42 -2.76 -5.22
N ILE A 88 -6.34 -4.09 -5.27
CA ILE A 88 -5.15 -4.86 -4.89
C ILE A 88 -4.28 -5.24 -6.09
N GLU A 89 -4.81 -5.14 -7.31
CA GLU A 89 -4.10 -5.52 -8.54
C GLU A 89 -2.69 -4.93 -8.65
N PRO A 90 -2.44 -3.65 -8.32
CA PRO A 90 -1.10 -3.07 -8.40
C PRO A 90 -0.05 -3.75 -7.51
N PHE A 91 -0.48 -4.55 -6.53
CA PHE A 91 0.38 -5.18 -5.53
C PHE A 91 0.47 -6.70 -5.66
N VAL A 92 -0.23 -7.30 -6.60
CA VAL A 92 -0.15 -8.75 -6.86
C VAL A 92 0.70 -9.05 -8.09
N GLU A 93 1.28 -10.24 -8.11
CA GLU A 93 2.00 -10.78 -9.24
C GLU A 93 1.31 -12.04 -9.75
N MET A 94 1.00 -12.04 -11.04
CA MET A 94 0.54 -13.25 -11.72
C MET A 94 1.75 -14.10 -12.09
N LYS A 95 1.85 -15.27 -11.47
CA LYS A 95 2.91 -16.25 -11.78
C LYS A 95 2.32 -17.40 -12.60
N THR A 96 2.92 -17.67 -13.75
CA THR A 96 2.59 -18.84 -14.56
C THR A 96 3.52 -19.98 -14.20
N ILE A 97 2.98 -21.11 -13.77
CA ILE A 97 3.74 -22.31 -13.45
C ILE A 97 3.45 -23.35 -14.54
N TRP A 98 4.50 -23.82 -15.19
CA TRP A 98 4.43 -24.92 -16.13
C TRP A 98 4.82 -26.21 -15.41
N HIS A 99 3.88 -27.13 -15.29
CA HIS A 99 4.15 -28.48 -14.85
C HIS A 99 4.12 -29.40 -16.07
N PRO A 100 5.23 -30.06 -16.44
CA PRO A 100 5.17 -31.14 -17.40
C PRO A 100 4.32 -32.26 -16.78
N SER A 101 3.12 -32.49 -17.31
CA SER A 101 2.35 -33.67 -17.00
C SER A 101 3.00 -34.83 -17.76
N ALA A 102 3.70 -35.71 -17.05
CA ALA A 102 4.10 -36.98 -17.61
C ALA A 102 2.81 -37.77 -17.91
N CYS A 103 2.56 -38.08 -19.15
CA CYS A 103 1.57 -39.07 -19.56
C CYS A 103 2.07 -40.46 -19.28
#